data_0ac39d0144181afeaa4de32513d5d14a
#
_entry.id   0ac39d0144181afeaa4de32513d5d14a
#
_cell.length_a   1.000
_cell.length_b   1.000
_cell.length_c   1.000
_cell.angle_alpha   90.00
_cell.angle_beta   90.00
_cell.angle_gamma   90.00
#
_symmetry.space_group_name_H-M   'P 1'
#
loop_
_entity.id
_entity.type
_entity.pdbx_description
1 polymer ?
#
loop_
_entity_poly.entity_id
_entity_poly.type
_entity_poly.pdbx_seq_one_letter_code
_entity_poly.pdbx_strand_id
1 'polypeptide(L)'
;MSKLGDIARIFFSFGSPRVIVASLVVVGLGRLALGALGWFDLVLAAIVLVLAGPVEWVIHRTLLHAPEDSFRMRRLQTGTGHREHHLDPHAVAWALLTWKDALTFVFMLAAFAAAWSVPLAAIAGAAITTSWMTAFFMSVVGLAHYEWTHLLVHTRYRPKTRFYRRLASNHRLHHYRNEHYWLGVTSNLGDRIVQTLPSDKTDVPLSETARNLDG
;
A
#
# COMPACT_ATOMS: atom_id res chain seq x y z
N MET A 1 -12.02 -19.35 12.29
CA MET A 1 -11.02 -18.28 12.39
C MET A 1 -9.74 -18.76 11.75
N SER A 2 -9.22 -18.06 10.75
CA SER A 2 -7.93 -18.43 10.14
C SER A 2 -6.80 -18.07 11.11
N LYS A 3 -5.84 -18.99 11.33
CA LYS A 3 -4.66 -18.73 12.15
C LYS A 3 -3.69 -17.86 11.35
N LEU A 4 -3.03 -16.89 11.99
CA LEU A 4 -2.05 -16.01 11.32
C LEU A 4 -0.94 -16.78 10.59
N GLY A 5 -0.51 -17.93 11.16
CA GLY A 5 0.49 -18.79 10.52
C GLY A 5 0.04 -19.40 9.20
N ASP A 6 -1.26 -19.70 9.05
CA ASP A 6 -1.80 -20.23 7.80
C ASP A 6 -1.89 -19.12 6.75
N ILE A 7 -2.30 -17.91 7.18
CA ILE A 7 -2.33 -16.74 6.30
C ILE A 7 -0.91 -16.36 5.86
N ALA A 8 0.07 -16.41 6.75
CA ALA A 8 1.47 -16.15 6.41
C ALA A 8 2.01 -17.16 5.38
N ARG A 9 1.67 -18.45 5.49
CA ARG A 9 2.03 -19.45 4.45
C ARG A 9 1.40 -19.11 3.11
N ILE A 10 0.14 -18.71 3.08
CA ILE A 10 -0.54 -18.26 1.86
C ILE A 10 0.17 -17.01 1.31
N PHE A 11 0.45 -16.00 2.14
CA PHE A 11 1.14 -14.78 1.74
C PHE A 11 2.46 -15.08 1.04
N PHE A 12 3.33 -15.86 1.65
CA PHE A 12 4.63 -16.21 1.07
C PHE A 12 4.57 -17.23 -0.07
N SER A 13 3.42 -17.79 -0.41
CA SER A 13 3.24 -18.58 -1.62
C SER A 13 3.16 -17.72 -2.88
N PHE A 14 2.83 -16.43 -2.76
CA PHE A 14 2.75 -15.49 -3.87
C PHE A 14 4.11 -14.86 -4.22
N GLY A 15 4.20 -14.34 -5.46
CA GLY A 15 5.42 -13.74 -5.97
C GLY A 15 5.71 -12.35 -5.39
N SER A 16 4.68 -11.52 -5.19
CA SER A 16 4.88 -10.14 -4.68
C SER A 16 5.52 -10.09 -3.30
N PRO A 17 5.11 -10.85 -2.28
CA PRO A 17 5.79 -10.83 -0.99
C PRO A 17 7.25 -11.26 -1.05
N ARG A 18 7.58 -12.20 -1.94
CA ARG A 18 8.97 -12.64 -2.14
C ARG A 18 9.83 -11.53 -2.72
N VAL A 19 9.33 -10.80 -3.73
CA VAL A 19 10.00 -9.63 -4.31
C VAL A 19 10.20 -8.55 -3.26
N ILE A 20 9.15 -8.24 -2.50
CA ILE A 20 9.19 -7.21 -1.46
C ILE A 20 10.21 -7.57 -0.37
N VAL A 21 10.20 -8.82 0.13
CA VAL A 21 11.16 -9.28 1.14
C VAL A 21 12.58 -9.28 0.60
N ALA A 22 12.81 -9.75 -0.62
CA ALA A 22 14.12 -9.67 -1.26
C ALA A 22 14.61 -8.22 -1.36
N SER A 23 13.73 -7.29 -1.76
CA SER A 23 14.05 -5.86 -1.81
C SER A 23 14.39 -5.29 -0.43
N LEU A 24 13.61 -5.65 0.62
CA LEU A 24 13.92 -5.26 2.00
C LEU A 24 15.30 -5.74 2.45
N VAL A 25 15.64 -6.99 2.15
CA VAL A 25 16.95 -7.55 2.50
C VAL A 25 18.05 -6.82 1.76
N VAL A 26 17.95 -6.67 0.45
CA VAL A 26 18.98 -6.02 -0.37
C VAL A 26 19.18 -4.57 0.02
N VAL A 27 18.08 -3.80 0.10
CA VAL A 27 18.15 -2.37 0.44
C VAL A 27 18.58 -2.16 1.90
N GLY A 28 18.08 -2.99 2.81
CA GLY A 28 18.45 -2.93 4.23
C GLY A 28 19.92 -3.24 4.47
N LEU A 29 20.44 -4.30 3.88
CA LEU A 29 21.87 -4.64 3.96
C LEU A 29 22.74 -3.57 3.29
N GLY A 30 22.33 -3.07 2.12
CA GLY A 30 23.01 -1.97 1.45
C GLY A 30 23.05 -0.70 2.31
N ARG A 31 21.91 -0.34 2.96
CA ARG A 31 21.88 0.81 3.89
C ARG A 31 22.81 0.62 5.08
N LEU A 32 22.83 -0.56 5.70
CA LEU A 32 23.69 -0.86 6.84
C LEU A 32 25.17 -0.85 6.47
N ALA A 33 25.52 -1.29 5.27
CA ALA A 33 26.90 -1.28 4.75
C ALA A 33 27.45 0.16 4.57
N LEU A 34 26.57 1.18 4.45
CA LEU A 34 26.96 2.59 4.33
C LEU A 34 27.25 3.26 5.69
N GLY A 35 27.16 2.55 6.80
CA GLY A 35 27.48 3.03 8.14
C GLY A 35 26.30 3.02 9.10
N ALA A 36 26.57 3.50 10.32
CA ALA A 36 25.59 3.52 11.41
C ALA A 36 24.36 4.40 11.08
N LEU A 37 23.22 4.06 11.68
CA LEU A 37 22.02 4.88 11.65
C LEU A 37 22.22 6.13 12.51
N GLY A 38 21.84 7.29 11.96
CA GLY A 38 21.90 8.57 12.67
C GLY A 38 20.50 9.14 12.96
N TRP A 39 20.45 10.30 13.64
CA TRP A 39 19.20 10.98 13.95
C TRP A 39 18.40 11.36 12.71
N PHE A 40 19.10 11.67 11.61
CA PHE A 40 18.44 12.05 10.34
C PHE A 40 17.70 10.88 9.70
N ASP A 41 18.20 9.65 9.86
CA ASP A 41 17.47 8.44 9.46
C ASP A 41 16.13 8.31 10.20
N LEU A 42 16.09 8.68 11.48
CA LEU A 42 14.85 8.67 12.25
C LEU A 42 13.85 9.71 11.73
N VAL A 43 14.33 10.90 11.34
CA VAL A 43 13.50 11.94 10.70
C VAL A 43 12.91 11.43 9.38
N LEU A 44 13.74 10.83 8.53
CA LEU A 44 13.30 10.27 7.25
C LEU A 44 12.27 9.14 7.46
N ALA A 45 12.52 8.25 8.41
CA ALA A 45 11.59 7.19 8.78
C ALA A 45 10.25 7.76 9.26
N ALA A 46 10.27 8.78 10.12
CA ALA A 46 9.06 9.46 10.59
C ALA A 46 8.28 10.12 9.45
N ILE A 47 8.96 10.79 8.52
CA ILE A 47 8.33 11.36 7.33
C ILE A 47 7.62 10.28 6.51
N VAL A 48 8.29 9.16 6.23
CA VAL A 48 7.68 8.06 5.47
C VAL A 48 6.46 7.49 6.21
N LEU A 49 6.55 7.27 7.53
CA LEU A 49 5.43 6.75 8.32
C LEU A 49 4.21 7.68 8.30
N VAL A 50 4.43 9.00 8.37
CA VAL A 50 3.34 9.99 8.29
C VAL A 50 2.75 10.06 6.89
N LEU A 51 3.59 10.04 5.86
CA LEU A 51 3.16 10.15 4.47
C LEU A 51 2.64 8.84 3.87
N ALA A 52 2.88 7.68 4.49
CA ALA A 52 2.48 6.38 3.96
C ALA A 52 0.99 6.34 3.62
N GLY A 53 0.11 6.77 4.52
CA GLY A 53 -1.33 6.79 4.28
C GLY A 53 -1.78 7.73 3.14
N PRO A 54 -1.36 9.00 3.10
CA PRO A 54 -1.62 9.88 1.97
C PRO A 54 -1.08 9.35 0.63
N VAL A 55 0.14 8.82 0.61
CA VAL A 55 0.74 8.23 -0.61
C VAL A 55 -0.04 6.98 -1.04
N GLU A 56 -0.39 6.10 -0.11
CA GLU A 56 -1.26 4.95 -0.36
C GLU A 56 -2.58 5.39 -0.99
N TRP A 57 -3.24 6.41 -0.44
CA TRP A 57 -4.48 6.95 -0.97
C TRP A 57 -4.32 7.43 -2.43
N VAL A 58 -3.25 8.18 -2.72
CA VAL A 58 -2.95 8.66 -4.08
C VAL A 58 -2.74 7.49 -5.03
N ILE A 59 -1.93 6.50 -4.66
CA ILE A 59 -1.66 5.31 -5.48
C ILE A 59 -2.96 4.54 -5.70
N HIS A 60 -3.72 4.27 -4.65
CA HIS A 60 -4.96 3.52 -4.71
C HIS A 60 -5.97 4.19 -5.66
N ARG A 61 -6.19 5.49 -5.47
CA ARG A 61 -7.12 6.27 -6.29
C ARG A 61 -6.69 6.45 -7.74
N THR A 62 -5.37 6.65 -7.99
CA THR A 62 -4.91 7.11 -9.30
C THR A 62 -4.30 6.01 -10.16
N LEU A 63 -3.70 4.98 -9.56
CA LEU A 63 -3.08 3.87 -10.28
C LEU A 63 -3.95 2.60 -10.22
N LEU A 64 -4.42 2.22 -9.04
CA LEU A 64 -5.18 0.97 -8.87
C LEU A 64 -6.61 1.13 -9.41
N HIS A 65 -7.25 2.28 -9.19
CA HIS A 65 -8.55 2.65 -9.78
C HIS A 65 -8.42 3.54 -11.03
N ALA A 66 -7.36 3.35 -11.82
CA ALA A 66 -7.23 4.10 -13.08
C ALA A 66 -8.32 3.67 -14.08
N PRO A 67 -8.98 4.61 -14.78
CA PRO A 67 -9.94 4.29 -15.85
C PRO A 67 -9.30 3.41 -16.92
N GLU A 68 -10.07 2.47 -17.46
CA GLU A 68 -9.59 1.47 -18.45
C GLU A 68 -8.97 2.08 -19.70
N ASP A 69 -9.55 3.17 -20.17
CA ASP A 69 -9.10 3.92 -21.34
C ASP A 69 -7.92 4.86 -21.05
N SER A 70 -7.53 5.00 -19.79
CA SER A 70 -6.44 5.89 -19.39
C SER A 70 -5.07 5.39 -19.85
N PHE A 71 -4.13 6.33 -20.04
CA PHE A 71 -2.72 6.00 -20.33
C PHE A 71 -2.13 5.10 -19.23
N ARG A 72 -2.48 5.35 -17.96
CA ARG A 72 -2.00 4.58 -16.79
C ARG A 72 -2.40 3.11 -16.90
N MET A 73 -3.65 2.81 -17.22
CA MET A 73 -4.12 1.44 -17.37
C MET A 73 -3.51 0.79 -18.61
N ARG A 74 -3.50 1.49 -19.77
CA ARG A 74 -2.99 0.93 -21.03
C ARG A 74 -1.49 0.67 -21.03
N ARG A 75 -0.68 1.47 -20.30
CA ARG A 75 0.78 1.38 -20.32
C ARG A 75 1.36 0.71 -19.10
N LEU A 76 0.83 0.97 -17.91
CA LEU A 76 1.37 0.46 -16.66
C LEU A 76 0.64 -0.81 -16.18
N GLN A 77 -0.61 -1.00 -16.60
CA GLN A 77 -1.47 -2.13 -16.23
C GLN A 77 -1.60 -2.38 -14.72
N THR A 78 -1.21 -1.41 -13.91
CA THR A 78 -1.18 -1.54 -12.43
C THR A 78 -2.56 -1.73 -11.82
N GLY A 79 -3.59 -1.26 -12.50
CA GLY A 79 -4.98 -1.39 -12.04
C GLY A 79 -5.69 -2.67 -12.47
N THR A 80 -5.13 -3.45 -13.42
CA THR A 80 -5.83 -4.63 -13.98
C THR A 80 -6.13 -5.68 -12.90
N GLY A 81 -5.13 -6.07 -12.12
CA GLY A 81 -5.33 -7.03 -11.03
C GLY A 81 -6.24 -6.49 -9.93
N HIS A 82 -6.17 -5.18 -9.66
CA HIS A 82 -7.02 -4.54 -8.66
C HIS A 82 -8.50 -4.49 -9.10
N ARG A 83 -8.75 -4.30 -10.39
CA ARG A 83 -10.10 -4.40 -10.94
C ARG A 83 -10.67 -5.81 -10.76
N GLU A 84 -9.92 -6.85 -11.14
CA GLU A 84 -10.33 -8.25 -10.92
C GLU A 84 -10.58 -8.52 -9.43
N HIS A 85 -9.78 -7.91 -8.56
CA HIS A 85 -9.96 -7.97 -7.12
C HIS A 85 -11.29 -7.33 -6.66
N HIS A 86 -11.74 -6.24 -7.28
CA HIS A 86 -13.05 -5.65 -7.01
C HIS A 86 -14.21 -6.50 -7.54
N LEU A 87 -14.02 -7.19 -8.66
CA LEU A 87 -15.03 -8.10 -9.22
C LEU A 87 -15.18 -9.39 -8.40
N ASP A 88 -14.07 -9.91 -7.82
CA ASP A 88 -14.09 -11.06 -6.92
C ASP A 88 -13.18 -10.82 -5.69
N PRO A 89 -13.65 -10.08 -4.66
CA PRO A 89 -12.86 -9.79 -3.46
C PRO A 89 -12.55 -11.04 -2.61
N HIS A 90 -13.20 -12.17 -2.87
CA HIS A 90 -12.94 -13.43 -2.17
C HIS A 90 -11.79 -14.23 -2.79
N ALA A 91 -11.45 -13.97 -4.04
CA ALA A 91 -10.32 -14.60 -4.72
C ALA A 91 -9.00 -14.00 -4.22
N VAL A 92 -8.41 -14.63 -3.23
CA VAL A 92 -7.14 -14.21 -2.59
C VAL A 92 -6.02 -13.97 -3.60
N ALA A 93 -6.06 -14.64 -4.77
CA ALA A 93 -5.09 -14.47 -5.84
C ALA A 93 -5.02 -13.03 -6.37
N TRP A 94 -6.14 -12.30 -6.34
CA TRP A 94 -6.23 -10.93 -6.80
C TRP A 94 -6.03 -9.89 -5.69
N ALA A 95 -6.03 -10.32 -4.42
CA ALA A 95 -5.79 -9.43 -3.28
C ALA A 95 -4.33 -8.95 -3.17
N LEU A 96 -3.40 -9.61 -3.85
CA LEU A 96 -1.97 -9.27 -3.84
C LEU A 96 -1.52 -8.84 -5.24
N LEU A 97 -0.51 -7.99 -5.29
CA LEU A 97 0.15 -7.61 -6.54
C LEU A 97 0.74 -8.85 -7.23
N THR A 98 0.85 -8.82 -8.55
CA THR A 98 1.73 -9.77 -9.24
C THR A 98 3.19 -9.47 -8.89
N TRP A 99 4.10 -10.42 -9.09
CA TRP A 99 5.53 -10.17 -8.87
C TRP A 99 6.09 -9.05 -9.76
N LYS A 100 5.52 -8.88 -10.97
CA LYS A 100 5.91 -7.81 -11.90
C LYS A 100 5.46 -6.45 -11.39
N ASP A 101 4.22 -6.37 -10.90
CA ASP A 101 3.70 -5.13 -10.32
C ASP A 101 4.47 -4.77 -9.05
N ALA A 102 4.75 -5.73 -8.18
CA ALA A 102 5.56 -5.51 -6.99
C ALA A 102 6.95 -4.95 -7.34
N LEU A 103 7.61 -5.50 -8.38
CA LEU A 103 8.89 -4.99 -8.85
C LEU A 103 8.75 -3.57 -9.41
N THR A 104 7.71 -3.29 -10.19
CA THR A 104 7.40 -1.96 -10.71
C THR A 104 7.19 -0.97 -9.56
N PHE A 105 6.40 -1.33 -8.53
CA PHE A 105 6.21 -0.49 -7.35
C PHE A 105 7.51 -0.26 -6.57
N VAL A 106 8.37 -1.26 -6.43
CA VAL A 106 9.68 -1.10 -5.79
C VAL A 106 10.53 -0.05 -6.52
N PHE A 107 10.58 -0.08 -7.86
CA PHE A 107 11.29 0.94 -8.64
C PHE A 107 10.63 2.33 -8.54
N MET A 108 9.31 2.40 -8.58
CA MET A 108 8.58 3.66 -8.39
C MET A 108 8.85 4.26 -6.99
N LEU A 109 8.86 3.44 -5.94
CA LEU A 109 9.19 3.87 -4.59
C LEU A 109 10.64 4.32 -4.45
N ALA A 110 11.60 3.66 -5.13
CA ALA A 110 12.99 4.10 -5.17
C ALA A 110 13.13 5.51 -5.79
N ALA A 111 12.46 5.73 -6.94
CA ALA A 111 12.45 7.02 -7.62
C ALA A 111 11.74 8.10 -6.78
N PHE A 112 10.59 7.77 -6.19
CA PHE A 112 9.85 8.67 -5.31
C PHE A 112 10.67 9.04 -4.06
N ALA A 113 11.28 8.05 -3.40
CA ALA A 113 12.17 8.29 -2.26
C ALA A 113 13.32 9.22 -2.63
N ALA A 114 13.95 9.03 -3.80
CA ALA A 114 15.01 9.92 -4.29
C ALA A 114 14.51 11.35 -4.51
N ALA A 115 13.34 11.51 -5.11
CA ALA A 115 12.79 12.83 -5.49
C ALA A 115 12.62 13.78 -4.30
N TRP A 116 12.33 13.29 -3.11
CA TRP A 116 12.16 14.14 -1.92
C TRP A 116 13.32 14.04 -0.92
N SER A 117 13.90 12.84 -0.71
CA SER A 117 14.94 12.67 0.32
C SER A 117 16.29 13.22 -0.10
N VAL A 118 16.62 13.18 -1.42
CA VAL A 118 17.89 13.73 -1.94
C VAL A 118 17.97 15.25 -1.73
N PRO A 119 17.00 16.09 -2.17
CA PRO A 119 17.05 17.52 -1.92
C PRO A 119 16.97 17.85 -0.42
N LEU A 120 16.19 17.11 0.36
CA LEU A 120 16.12 17.32 1.80
C LEU A 120 17.46 17.04 2.49
N ALA A 121 18.15 15.96 2.12
CA ALA A 121 19.48 15.64 2.62
C ALA A 121 20.51 16.69 2.24
N ALA A 122 20.49 17.17 1.00
CA ALA A 122 21.38 18.24 0.54
C ALA A 122 21.19 19.53 1.34
N ILE A 123 19.94 19.94 1.59
CA ILE A 123 19.63 21.13 2.40
C ILE A 123 20.07 20.94 3.86
N ALA A 124 19.90 19.72 4.41
CA ALA A 124 20.28 19.43 5.79
C ALA A 124 21.78 19.16 5.98
N GLY A 125 22.60 19.16 4.92
CA GLY A 125 24.00 18.77 4.98
C GLY A 125 24.23 17.30 5.34
N ALA A 126 23.23 16.44 5.10
CA ALA A 126 23.28 15.01 5.39
C ALA A 126 23.82 14.21 4.19
N ALA A 127 24.32 12.99 4.44
CA ALA A 127 24.83 12.14 3.39
C ALA A 127 23.68 11.65 2.47
N ILE A 128 23.72 12.02 1.20
CA ILE A 128 22.66 11.84 0.22
C ILE A 128 22.32 10.36 0.03
N THR A 129 23.33 9.50 -0.20
CA THR A 129 23.11 8.08 -0.50
C THR A 129 22.46 7.34 0.68
N THR A 130 22.94 7.57 1.91
CA THR A 130 22.35 6.95 3.11
C THR A 130 20.93 7.43 3.34
N SER A 131 20.66 8.72 3.16
CA SER A 131 19.34 9.32 3.30
C SER A 131 18.33 8.73 2.30
N TRP A 132 18.71 8.65 1.04
CA TRP A 132 17.89 8.01 0.02
C TRP A 132 17.62 6.53 0.35
N MET A 133 18.63 5.77 0.72
CA MET A 133 18.46 4.35 1.02
C MET A 133 17.57 4.14 2.25
N THR A 134 17.64 4.99 3.26
CA THR A 134 16.74 4.94 4.43
C THR A 134 15.29 5.24 4.02
N ALA A 135 15.07 6.31 3.25
CA ALA A 135 13.74 6.65 2.75
C ALA A 135 13.16 5.56 1.85
N PHE A 136 13.98 4.99 0.97
CA PHE A 136 13.59 3.89 0.10
C PHE A 136 13.25 2.62 0.89
N PHE A 137 14.13 2.21 1.83
CA PHE A 137 13.87 1.06 2.71
C PHE A 137 12.53 1.20 3.44
N MET A 138 12.28 2.35 4.06
CA MET A 138 11.04 2.60 4.78
C MET A 138 9.82 2.61 3.86
N SER A 139 9.97 3.07 2.61
CA SER A 139 8.89 3.00 1.62
C SER A 139 8.55 1.55 1.23
N VAL A 140 9.57 0.68 1.11
CA VAL A 140 9.35 -0.76 0.86
C VAL A 140 8.72 -1.45 2.10
N VAL A 141 9.07 -1.03 3.32
CA VAL A 141 8.37 -1.47 4.55
C VAL A 141 6.89 -1.10 4.49
N GLY A 142 6.57 0.12 4.02
CA GLY A 142 5.19 0.56 3.80
C GLY A 142 4.44 -0.33 2.81
N LEU A 143 5.07 -0.68 1.69
CA LEU A 143 4.51 -1.61 0.69
C LEU A 143 4.27 -3.02 1.28
N ALA A 144 5.22 -3.53 2.06
CA ALA A 144 5.06 -4.82 2.75
C ALA A 144 3.88 -4.78 3.75
N HIS A 145 3.74 -3.68 4.49
CA HIS A 145 2.63 -3.47 5.42
C HIS A 145 1.28 -3.38 4.69
N TYR A 146 1.23 -2.70 3.53
CA TYR A 146 0.05 -2.63 2.68
C TYR A 146 -0.38 -4.03 2.21
N GLU A 147 0.49 -4.77 1.55
CA GLU A 147 0.21 -6.11 1.02
C GLU A 147 -0.27 -7.07 2.12
N TRP A 148 0.39 -7.05 3.28
CA TRP A 148 0.00 -7.88 4.41
C TRP A 148 -1.36 -7.49 4.98
N THR A 149 -1.61 -6.21 5.21
CA THR A 149 -2.87 -5.71 5.76
C THR A 149 -4.02 -5.96 4.79
N HIS A 150 -3.80 -5.73 3.50
CA HIS A 150 -4.78 -5.96 2.44
C HIS A 150 -5.20 -7.44 2.39
N LEU A 151 -4.23 -8.36 2.38
CA LEU A 151 -4.53 -9.79 2.48
C LEU A 151 -5.35 -10.13 3.74
N LEU A 152 -4.97 -9.60 4.90
CA LEU A 152 -5.67 -9.88 6.16
C LEU A 152 -7.15 -9.46 6.10
N VAL A 153 -7.45 -8.31 5.49
CA VAL A 153 -8.83 -7.81 5.36
C VAL A 153 -9.70 -8.74 4.50
N HIS A 154 -9.11 -9.37 3.47
CA HIS A 154 -9.79 -10.31 2.58
C HIS A 154 -9.81 -11.75 3.08
N THR A 155 -9.30 -12.01 4.28
CA THR A 155 -9.38 -13.31 4.94
C THR A 155 -10.45 -13.33 6.05
N ARG A 156 -10.70 -14.49 6.62
CA ARG A 156 -11.55 -14.64 7.82
C ARG A 156 -10.85 -14.24 9.12
N TYR A 157 -9.73 -13.52 9.04
CA TYR A 157 -9.02 -12.98 10.19
C TYR A 157 -9.84 -11.87 10.85
N ARG A 158 -9.92 -11.90 12.18
CA ARG A 158 -10.57 -10.83 12.97
C ARG A 158 -9.53 -9.99 13.69
N PRO A 159 -9.31 -8.73 13.28
CA PRO A 159 -8.34 -7.85 13.92
C PRO A 159 -8.65 -7.65 15.41
N LYS A 160 -7.61 -7.66 16.25
CA LYS A 160 -7.76 -7.55 17.71
C LYS A 160 -7.94 -6.09 18.16
N THR A 161 -7.28 -5.13 17.50
CA THR A 161 -7.34 -3.71 17.88
C THR A 161 -8.51 -2.98 17.23
N ARG A 162 -9.01 -1.92 17.87
CA ARG A 162 -10.07 -1.07 17.31
C ARG A 162 -9.64 -0.41 15.99
N PHE A 163 -8.36 -0.03 15.90
CA PHE A 163 -7.78 0.59 14.70
C PHE A 163 -7.91 -0.33 13.48
N TYR A 164 -7.35 -1.53 13.52
CA TYR A 164 -7.41 -2.46 12.40
C TYR A 164 -8.83 -3.01 12.13
N ARG A 165 -9.69 -3.11 13.15
CA ARG A 165 -11.12 -3.42 12.92
C ARG A 165 -11.79 -2.35 12.10
N ARG A 166 -11.49 -1.06 12.37
CA ARG A 166 -12.05 0.06 11.58
C ARG A 166 -11.54 0.04 10.15
N LEU A 167 -10.23 -0.15 9.93
CA LEU A 167 -9.67 -0.29 8.59
C LEU A 167 -10.32 -1.44 7.81
N ALA A 168 -10.45 -2.61 8.41
CA ALA A 168 -11.10 -3.76 7.78
C ALA A 168 -12.59 -3.50 7.48
N SER A 169 -13.29 -2.75 8.32
CA SER A 169 -14.68 -2.35 8.05
C SER A 169 -14.76 -1.36 6.90
N ASN A 170 -13.89 -0.35 6.88
CA ASN A 170 -13.84 0.66 5.84
C ASN A 170 -13.50 0.04 4.48
N HIS A 171 -12.51 -0.84 4.43
CA HIS A 171 -12.13 -1.49 3.19
C HIS A 171 -13.25 -2.39 2.63
N ARG A 172 -14.03 -3.04 3.50
CA ARG A 172 -15.26 -3.72 3.04
C ARG A 172 -16.28 -2.75 2.45
N LEU A 173 -16.47 -1.56 3.03
CA LEU A 173 -17.36 -0.54 2.47
C LEU A 173 -16.84 -0.03 1.12
N HIS A 174 -15.52 0.08 0.95
CA HIS A 174 -14.87 0.37 -0.30
C HIS A 174 -15.24 -0.66 -1.39
N HIS A 175 -15.18 -1.95 -1.10
CA HIS A 175 -15.54 -3.00 -2.04
C HIS A 175 -17.05 -3.14 -2.29
N TYR A 176 -17.86 -3.13 -1.22
CA TYR A 176 -19.26 -3.52 -1.29
C TYR A 176 -20.23 -2.35 -1.29
N ARG A 177 -19.76 -1.12 -1.20
CA ARG A 177 -20.61 0.06 -1.28
C ARG A 177 -20.18 1.05 -2.34
N ASN A 178 -18.92 1.55 -2.27
CA ASN A 178 -18.43 2.51 -3.26
C ASN A 178 -16.90 2.60 -3.24
N GLU A 179 -16.27 2.26 -4.36
CA GLU A 179 -14.83 2.23 -4.55
C GLU A 179 -14.16 3.62 -4.59
N HIS A 180 -14.93 4.69 -4.55
CA HIS A 180 -14.40 6.05 -4.51
C HIS A 180 -14.19 6.59 -3.10
N TYR A 181 -14.60 5.83 -2.10
CA TYR A 181 -14.51 6.17 -0.68
C TYR A 181 -13.75 5.07 0.08
N TRP A 182 -13.29 5.39 1.29
CA TRP A 182 -12.59 4.46 2.20
C TRP A 182 -11.38 3.77 1.53
N LEU A 183 -10.58 4.55 0.79
CA LEU A 183 -9.44 4.07 0.02
C LEU A 183 -8.26 3.60 0.87
N GLY A 184 -8.16 4.06 2.13
CA GLY A 184 -7.06 3.71 3.03
C GLY A 184 -7.16 2.29 3.57
N VAL A 185 -6.17 1.45 3.24
CA VAL A 185 -6.02 0.06 3.72
C VAL A 185 -5.22 -0.01 5.01
N THR A 186 -4.12 0.76 5.09
CA THR A 186 -3.23 0.79 6.27
C THR A 186 -3.47 2.01 7.16
N SER A 187 -4.06 3.08 6.63
CA SER A 187 -4.32 4.31 7.33
C SER A 187 -5.49 5.08 6.70
N ASN A 188 -6.35 5.66 7.53
CA ASN A 188 -7.41 6.55 7.06
C ASN A 188 -6.94 8.02 6.90
N LEU A 189 -5.63 8.29 6.98
CA LEU A 189 -5.14 9.68 6.96
C LEU A 189 -5.36 10.34 5.60
N GLY A 190 -5.10 9.63 4.50
CA GLY A 190 -5.39 10.10 3.15
C GLY A 190 -6.86 10.42 2.97
N ASP A 191 -7.75 9.49 3.34
CA ASP A 191 -9.21 9.69 3.26
C ASP A 191 -9.70 10.88 4.07
N ARG A 192 -9.10 11.14 5.23
CA ARG A 192 -9.45 12.32 6.06
C ARG A 192 -9.03 13.62 5.40
N ILE A 193 -7.83 13.69 4.83
CA ILE A 193 -7.29 14.88 4.16
C ILE A 193 -8.16 15.23 2.94
N VAL A 194 -8.55 14.21 2.16
CA VAL A 194 -9.28 14.40 0.89
C VAL A 194 -10.80 14.25 1.06
N GLN A 195 -11.29 14.05 2.29
CA GLN A 195 -12.71 13.92 2.64
C GLN A 195 -13.42 12.73 1.97
N THR A 196 -12.69 11.62 1.77
CA THR A 196 -13.25 10.34 1.30
C THR A 196 -13.52 9.35 2.44
N LEU A 197 -13.56 9.82 3.69
CA LEU A 197 -13.94 9.07 4.88
C LEU A 197 -15.30 9.58 5.42
N PRO A 198 -16.44 9.15 4.85
CA PRO A 198 -17.76 9.55 5.32
C PRO A 198 -18.01 9.16 6.78
N SER A 199 -18.79 9.97 7.49
CA SER A 199 -19.16 9.70 8.88
C SER A 199 -20.13 8.53 8.98
N ASP A 200 -21.07 8.44 8.05
CA ASP A 200 -22.01 7.34 7.92
C ASP A 200 -21.94 6.74 6.51
N LYS A 201 -22.08 5.42 6.43
CA LYS A 201 -22.13 4.70 5.15
C LYS A 201 -23.35 5.09 4.31
N THR A 202 -24.43 5.54 4.93
CA THR A 202 -25.66 5.96 4.25
C THR A 202 -25.50 7.26 3.48
N ASP A 203 -24.49 8.08 3.82
CA ASP A 203 -24.18 9.32 3.11
C ASP A 203 -23.58 9.07 1.71
N VAL A 204 -23.23 7.81 1.42
CA VAL A 204 -22.58 7.41 0.16
C VAL A 204 -23.51 6.50 -0.64
N PRO A 205 -23.78 6.81 -1.92
CA PRO A 205 -24.58 5.93 -2.78
C PRO A 205 -23.85 4.64 -3.09
N LEU A 206 -24.58 3.60 -3.46
CA LEU A 206 -23.98 2.39 -4.03
C LEU A 206 -23.40 2.71 -5.41
N SER A 207 -22.18 2.26 -5.68
CA SER A 207 -21.60 2.30 -7.02
C SER A 207 -22.12 1.14 -7.89
N GLU A 208 -21.94 1.25 -9.21
CA GLU A 208 -22.30 0.16 -10.13
C GLU A 208 -21.47 -1.09 -9.87
N THR A 209 -20.18 -0.92 -9.58
CA THR A 209 -19.25 -2.01 -9.27
C THR A 209 -19.66 -2.75 -8.01
N ALA A 210 -20.07 -2.02 -6.95
CA ALA A 210 -20.54 -2.63 -5.71
C ALA A 210 -21.81 -3.47 -5.90
N ARG A 211 -22.72 -3.08 -6.80
CA ARG A 211 -23.93 -3.85 -7.11
C ARG A 211 -23.64 -5.16 -7.84
N ASN A 212 -22.60 -5.18 -8.67
CA ASN A 212 -22.22 -6.36 -9.45
C ASN A 212 -21.57 -7.46 -8.59
N LEU A 213 -21.14 -7.14 -7.37
CA LEU A 213 -20.55 -8.09 -6.43
C LEU A 213 -21.59 -8.83 -5.58
N ASP A 214 -22.84 -8.34 -5.54
CA ASP A 214 -23.99 -8.94 -4.82
C ASP A 214 -24.84 -9.85 -5.71
N GLY A 215 -24.42 -10.10 -6.97
CA GLY A 215 -25.10 -10.89 -7.97
C GLY A 215 -24.90 -12.40 -7.86
#